data_343d608f2666033feaff0314cf5e6387
#
_entry.id   343d608f2666033feaff0314cf5e6387
#
_cell.length_a   1.000
_cell.length_b   1.000
_cell.length_c   1.000
_cell.angle_alpha   90.00
_cell.angle_beta   90.00
_cell.angle_gamma   90.00
#
_symmetry.space_group_name_H-M   'P 1'
#
loop_
_entity.id
_entity.type
_entity.pdbx_description
1 polymer ?
#
loop_
_entity_poly.entity_id
_entity_poly.type
_entity_poly.pdbx_seq_one_letter_code
_entity_poly.pdbx_strand_id
1 'polypeptide(L)'
;MENTFTRMGAVILLFGMTVTGCKTIGPGEVGFKIHHGVIQPGILTQGRYHYNIFSSKILKFSTRITEYSTIMSPPTKEGLEVKVDITVLYHIRPEAVPSIYSSLGLDYGRTIVNNNFMAIVREYTMTYTAVELLGERETIEKNIEDKLREAISPYGIVMDDVLVKDIDMPAQVLAAIEAKAKADQVAKQTTLELQTKRERENFDLESREKELKFALDKQRNDSLMMQIEANAIRRYQTTIGPSLTDRLLKYKSIEVTKELVSSPNAKIIITDGKTMMVNNVSDK
;
A
#
# COMPACT_ATOMS: atom_id res chain seq x y z
N MET A 1 60.27 41.74 63.05
CA MET A 1 59.71 42.04 61.72
C MET A 1 59.79 40.84 60.75
N GLU A 2 60.71 39.91 60.94
CA GLU A 2 60.82 38.72 60.02
C GLU A 2 59.61 37.74 60.02
N ASN A 3 59.03 37.54 61.19
CA ASN A 3 57.89 36.58 61.30
C ASN A 3 56.59 37.05 60.66
N THR A 4 56.37 38.32 60.39
CA THR A 4 55.21 38.88 59.75
C THR A 4 55.29 38.72 58.21
N PHE A 5 56.50 38.87 57.63
CA PHE A 5 56.74 38.71 56.20
C PHE A 5 56.59 37.24 55.76
N THR A 6 57.16 36.32 56.60
CA THR A 6 57.04 34.87 56.33
C THR A 6 55.57 34.38 56.47
N ARG A 7 54.83 34.91 57.41
CA ARG A 7 53.41 34.60 57.60
C ARG A 7 52.53 35.19 56.46
N MET A 8 52.87 36.41 56.01
CA MET A 8 52.16 37.01 54.85
C MET A 8 52.49 36.31 53.55
N GLY A 9 53.75 35.87 53.36
CA GLY A 9 54.16 35.05 52.23
C GLY A 9 53.45 33.66 52.18
N ALA A 10 53.36 33.02 53.33
CA ALA A 10 52.70 31.74 53.49
C ALA A 10 51.16 31.84 53.23
N VAL A 11 50.52 32.95 53.68
CA VAL A 11 49.09 33.20 53.41
C VAL A 11 48.82 33.48 51.93
N ILE A 12 49.73 34.22 51.26
CA ILE A 12 49.62 34.48 49.81
C ILE A 12 49.84 33.19 49.01
N LEU A 13 50.79 32.34 49.42
CA LEU A 13 51.00 31.02 48.76
C LEU A 13 49.85 30.06 48.99
N LEU A 14 49.27 30.05 50.20
CA LEU A 14 48.07 29.28 50.51
C LEU A 14 46.79 29.79 49.72
N PHE A 15 46.65 31.10 49.53
CA PHE A 15 45.56 31.71 48.78
C PHE A 15 45.73 31.48 47.27
N GLY A 16 46.96 31.39 46.75
CA GLY A 16 47.24 31.06 45.35
C GLY A 16 46.95 29.60 44.99
N MET A 17 46.94 28.68 45.94
CA MET A 17 46.69 27.26 45.74
C MET A 17 45.22 26.89 45.70
N THR A 18 44.29 27.78 46.10
CA THR A 18 42.83 27.45 46.23
C THR A 18 41.96 27.83 45.07
N VAL A 19 42.48 28.32 43.96
CA VAL A 19 41.72 28.86 42.85
C VAL A 19 41.58 27.87 41.70
N THR A 20 41.54 26.59 41.99
CA THR A 20 41.31 25.54 41.00
C THR A 20 39.84 25.15 40.97
N GLY A 21 39.21 25.42 39.86
CA GLY A 21 37.88 24.89 39.56
C GLY A 21 37.98 23.45 39.11
N CYS A 22 36.91 22.69 39.39
CA CYS A 22 36.75 21.34 38.92
C CYS A 22 35.45 21.25 38.11
N LYS A 23 35.51 20.73 36.87
CA LYS A 23 34.35 20.48 36.04
C LYS A 23 34.33 19.01 35.65
N THR A 24 33.20 18.36 35.87
CA THR A 24 32.99 16.97 35.48
C THR A 24 32.17 16.93 34.17
N ILE A 25 32.67 16.17 33.21
CA ILE A 25 32.03 15.89 31.94
C ILE A 25 31.44 14.48 32.05
N GLY A 26 30.12 14.36 31.91
CA GLY A 26 29.38 13.10 32.01
C GLY A 26 29.37 12.27 30.72
N PRO A 27 28.83 11.06 30.79
CA PRO A 27 28.59 10.25 29.60
C PRO A 27 27.62 10.96 28.62
N GLY A 28 27.96 10.97 27.32
CA GLY A 28 27.16 11.68 26.30
C GLY A 28 27.31 13.20 26.33
N GLU A 29 28.35 13.72 27.04
CA GLU A 29 28.76 15.10 27.01
C GLU A 29 30.21 15.19 26.51
N VAL A 30 30.51 16.28 25.84
CA VAL A 30 31.87 16.66 25.49
C VAL A 30 32.11 18.11 25.92
N GLY A 31 33.34 18.46 26.18
CA GLY A 31 33.71 19.82 26.53
C GLY A 31 34.94 20.29 25.78
N PHE A 32 35.18 21.58 25.85
CA PHE A 32 36.45 22.17 25.47
C PHE A 32 36.81 23.31 26.42
N LYS A 33 38.06 23.59 26.46
CA LYS A 33 38.63 24.61 27.34
C LYS A 33 38.81 25.92 26.57
N ILE A 34 38.37 27.01 27.15
CA ILE A 34 38.69 28.37 26.72
C ILE A 34 39.71 28.94 27.70
N HIS A 35 40.83 29.41 27.20
CA HIS A 35 41.88 30.04 27.98
C HIS A 35 42.14 31.46 27.50
N HIS A 36 41.96 32.45 28.37
CA HIS A 36 42.05 33.88 27.99
C HIS A 36 41.24 34.26 26.74
N GLY A 37 40.03 33.69 26.61
CA GLY A 37 39.16 33.94 25.45
C GLY A 37 39.46 33.12 24.19
N VAL A 38 40.55 32.33 24.19
CA VAL A 38 40.98 31.51 23.08
C VAL A 38 40.52 30.05 23.29
N ILE A 39 39.88 29.46 22.31
CA ILE A 39 39.50 28.04 22.32
C ILE A 39 40.79 27.22 22.23
N GLN A 40 41.02 26.36 23.21
CA GLN A 40 42.18 25.47 23.19
C GLN A 40 41.90 24.27 22.28
N PRO A 41 42.95 23.84 21.52
CA PRO A 41 42.79 22.63 20.70
C PRO A 41 42.63 21.42 21.62
N GLY A 42 41.71 20.55 21.24
CA GLY A 42 41.39 19.31 21.94
C GLY A 42 40.00 19.30 22.55
N ILE A 43 39.41 18.12 22.52
CA ILE A 43 38.08 17.84 23.04
C ILE A 43 38.25 17.12 24.37
N LEU A 44 37.56 17.61 25.38
CA LEU A 44 37.50 16.99 26.69
C LEU A 44 36.37 15.94 26.68
N THR A 45 36.74 14.69 26.80
CA THR A 45 35.82 13.56 26.89
C THR A 45 35.37 13.34 28.34
N GLN A 46 34.64 12.26 28.59
CA GLN A 46 34.16 11.91 29.92
C GLN A 46 35.33 11.91 30.95
N GLY A 47 35.15 12.63 32.05
CA GLY A 47 36.15 12.73 33.09
C GLY A 47 36.01 13.97 33.97
N ARG A 48 36.94 14.10 34.93
CA ARG A 48 37.02 15.24 35.80
C ARG A 48 38.24 16.07 35.39
N TYR A 49 38.01 17.36 35.17
CA TYR A 49 39.04 18.30 34.69
C TYR A 49 39.20 19.45 35.67
N HIS A 50 40.45 19.72 35.99
CA HIS A 50 40.82 20.86 36.82
C HIS A 50 41.25 22.04 35.95
N TYR A 51 40.86 23.22 36.32
CA TYR A 51 41.20 24.43 35.59
C TYR A 51 41.28 25.63 36.51
N ASN A 52 42.04 26.63 36.13
CA ASN A 52 42.13 27.89 36.86
C ASN A 52 40.90 28.74 36.50
N ILE A 53 40.08 29.12 37.51
CA ILE A 53 38.83 29.84 37.35
C ILE A 53 39.04 31.24 36.75
N PHE A 54 40.16 31.88 37.03
CA PHE A 54 40.42 33.24 36.57
C PHE A 54 40.90 33.30 35.11
N SER A 55 41.57 32.27 34.62
CA SER A 55 42.16 32.27 33.27
C SER A 55 41.46 31.35 32.28
N SER A 56 40.63 30.44 32.77
CA SER A 56 40.06 29.39 31.90
C SER A 56 38.59 29.13 32.24
N LYS A 57 37.86 28.66 31.21
CA LYS A 57 36.50 28.21 31.35
C LYS A 57 36.33 26.91 30.54
N ILE A 58 35.61 25.94 31.10
CA ILE A 58 35.23 24.71 30.39
C ILE A 58 33.75 24.79 30.06
N LEU A 59 33.43 24.71 28.75
CA LEU A 59 32.07 24.60 28.24
C LEU A 59 31.77 23.15 27.93
N LYS A 60 30.53 22.73 28.19
CA LYS A 60 30.03 21.40 27.95
C LYS A 60 28.91 21.44 26.94
N PHE A 61 28.87 20.44 26.06
CA PHE A 61 27.86 20.23 25.06
C PHE A 61 27.34 18.79 25.15
N SER A 62 26.06 18.60 25.00
CA SER A 62 25.47 17.27 24.87
C SER A 62 25.70 16.76 23.46
N THR A 63 26.19 15.53 23.35
CA THR A 63 26.28 14.79 22.07
C THR A 63 25.19 13.75 21.93
N ARG A 64 24.23 13.78 22.86
CA ARG A 64 23.04 12.91 22.77
C ARG A 64 22.09 13.42 21.73
N ILE A 65 21.24 12.51 21.22
CA ILE A 65 20.15 12.86 20.32
C ILE A 65 19.25 13.87 21.03
N THR A 66 19.02 14.98 20.36
CA THR A 66 18.18 16.08 20.82
C THR A 66 16.95 16.16 19.91
N GLU A 67 15.81 16.29 20.51
CA GLU A 67 14.54 16.50 19.81
C GLU A 67 14.29 18.00 19.64
N TYR A 68 13.90 18.39 18.43
CA TYR A 68 13.37 19.70 18.12
C TYR A 68 12.02 19.54 17.46
N SER A 69 10.94 19.92 18.15
CA SER A 69 9.56 19.85 17.65
C SER A 69 9.02 21.26 17.40
N THR A 70 8.34 21.45 16.28
CA THR A 70 7.74 22.73 15.93
C THR A 70 6.43 22.51 15.18
N ILE A 71 5.49 23.42 15.43
CA ILE A 71 4.23 23.49 14.70
C ILE A 71 4.32 24.68 13.77
N MET A 72 4.05 24.45 12.49
CA MET A 72 4.07 25.49 11.47
C MET A 72 2.88 25.35 10.52
N SER A 73 2.54 26.43 9.82
CA SER A 73 1.43 26.44 8.86
C SER A 73 1.95 26.88 7.48
N PRO A 74 2.73 26.03 6.78
CA PRO A 74 3.23 26.35 5.45
C PRO A 74 2.10 26.27 4.42
N PRO A 75 2.18 27.08 3.33
CA PRO A 75 1.25 26.96 2.21
C PRO A 75 1.58 25.71 1.38
N THR A 76 0.55 25.08 0.83
CA THR A 76 0.67 24.01 -0.16
C THR A 76 0.84 24.58 -1.57
N LYS A 77 1.03 23.71 -2.57
CA LYS A 77 1.04 24.06 -4.00
C LYS A 77 -0.23 24.79 -4.44
N GLU A 78 -1.35 24.51 -3.79
CA GLU A 78 -2.65 25.14 -4.06
C GLU A 78 -2.85 26.45 -3.29
N GLY A 79 -1.86 26.88 -2.50
CA GLY A 79 -1.95 28.08 -1.66
C GLY A 79 -2.77 27.90 -0.40
N LEU A 80 -3.08 26.68 -0.01
CA LEU A 80 -3.80 26.36 1.22
C LEU A 80 -2.82 26.27 2.39
N GLU A 81 -3.12 26.91 3.50
CA GLU A 81 -2.35 26.77 4.74
C GLU A 81 -2.70 25.45 5.42
N VAL A 82 -1.70 24.61 5.61
CA VAL A 82 -1.82 23.33 6.30
C VAL A 82 -0.97 23.37 7.55
N LYS A 83 -1.58 23.12 8.71
CA LYS A 83 -0.85 23.07 9.97
C LYS A 83 -0.16 21.72 10.10
N VAL A 84 1.15 21.75 10.26
CA VAL A 84 1.98 20.55 10.33
C VAL A 84 2.78 20.56 11.63
N ASP A 85 2.72 19.46 12.38
CA ASP A 85 3.57 19.20 13.55
C ASP A 85 4.69 18.26 13.13
N ILE A 86 5.91 18.79 13.13
CA ILE A 86 7.09 18.06 12.70
C ILE A 86 8.15 18.08 13.79
N THR A 87 8.77 16.93 13.96
CA THR A 87 9.86 16.73 14.92
C THR A 87 11.12 16.30 14.18
N VAL A 88 12.24 16.88 14.57
CA VAL A 88 13.56 16.57 14.06
C VAL A 88 14.41 16.02 15.19
N LEU A 89 15.05 14.89 14.95
CA LEU A 89 16.02 14.28 15.84
C LEU A 89 17.42 14.50 15.28
N TYR A 90 18.29 15.11 16.06
CA TYR A 90 19.66 15.38 15.65
C TYR A 90 20.64 15.30 16.81
N HIS A 91 21.89 15.10 16.50
CA HIS A 91 23.00 15.20 17.46
C HIS A 91 24.19 15.93 16.86
N ILE A 92 25.12 16.37 17.71
CA ILE A 92 26.35 17.02 17.24
C ILE A 92 27.53 16.06 17.29
N ARG A 93 28.39 16.14 16.28
CA ARG A 93 29.66 15.40 16.28
C ARG A 93 30.57 15.99 17.32
N PRO A 94 31.19 15.17 18.21
CA PRO A 94 32.12 15.63 19.25
C PRO A 94 33.20 16.55 18.71
N GLU A 95 33.78 16.21 17.56
CA GLU A 95 34.90 16.92 16.95
C GLU A 95 34.51 18.33 16.45
N ALA A 96 33.23 18.52 16.13
CA ALA A 96 32.72 19.79 15.61
C ALA A 96 32.35 20.81 16.71
N VAL A 97 32.30 20.40 17.97
CA VAL A 97 31.85 21.26 19.09
C VAL A 97 32.62 22.58 19.21
N PRO A 98 33.97 22.63 19.11
CA PRO A 98 34.68 23.89 19.17
C PRO A 98 34.34 24.83 18.01
N SER A 99 34.16 24.29 16.78
CA SER A 99 33.83 25.09 15.60
C SER A 99 32.37 25.57 15.65
N ILE A 100 31.43 24.72 16.12
CA ILE A 100 30.04 25.10 16.36
C ILE A 100 29.96 26.28 17.32
N TYR A 101 30.69 26.20 18.44
CA TYR A 101 30.69 27.28 19.40
C TYR A 101 31.28 28.58 18.85
N SER A 102 32.37 28.50 18.08
CA SER A 102 33.01 29.68 17.51
C SER A 102 32.18 30.40 16.48
N SER A 103 31.42 29.65 15.68
CA SER A 103 30.60 30.22 14.56
C SER A 103 29.14 30.52 14.96
N LEU A 104 28.57 29.72 15.86
CA LEU A 104 27.12 29.74 16.15
C LEU A 104 26.83 30.01 17.64
N GLY A 105 27.82 29.81 18.53
CA GLY A 105 27.64 29.97 19.97
C GLY A 105 26.90 28.78 20.62
N LEU A 106 26.15 29.06 21.69
CA LEU A 106 25.44 28.05 22.44
C LEU A 106 24.05 27.75 21.84
N ASP A 107 23.52 28.64 21.01
CA ASP A 107 22.16 28.54 20.43
C ASP A 107 22.19 28.00 18.99
N TYR A 108 23.10 27.10 18.72
CA TYR A 108 23.31 26.50 17.37
C TYR A 108 22.07 25.77 16.86
N GLY A 109 21.34 25.08 17.75
CA GLY A 109 20.12 24.33 17.39
C GLY A 109 19.06 25.26 16.82
N ARG A 110 18.81 26.38 17.50
CA ARG A 110 17.85 27.38 17.04
C ARG A 110 18.31 28.08 15.76
N THR A 111 19.59 28.43 15.69
CA THR A 111 20.12 29.25 14.57
C THR A 111 20.23 28.45 13.29
N ILE A 112 20.70 27.22 13.32
CA ILE A 112 20.96 26.42 12.13
C ILE A 112 19.86 25.39 11.89
N VAL A 113 19.52 24.57 12.89
CA VAL A 113 18.56 23.48 12.69
C VAL A 113 17.18 24.04 12.41
N ASN A 114 16.67 24.93 13.27
CA ASN A 114 15.33 25.50 13.10
C ASN A 114 15.18 26.28 11.78
N ASN A 115 16.12 27.18 11.46
CA ASN A 115 15.96 28.05 10.28
C ASN A 115 16.03 27.24 8.98
N ASN A 116 16.99 26.30 8.85
CA ASN A 116 17.07 25.43 7.68
C ASN A 116 15.86 24.52 7.58
N PHE A 117 15.43 23.93 8.71
CA PHE A 117 14.28 23.08 8.79
C PHE A 117 13.00 23.79 8.32
N MET A 118 12.70 24.98 8.86
CA MET A 118 11.53 25.75 8.45
C MET A 118 11.56 26.13 6.95
N ALA A 119 12.75 26.45 6.42
CA ALA A 119 12.89 26.79 5.00
C ALA A 119 12.62 25.57 4.12
N ILE A 120 13.21 24.43 4.45
CA ILE A 120 13.08 23.17 3.69
C ILE A 120 11.65 22.66 3.75
N VAL A 121 11.03 22.62 4.92
CA VAL A 121 9.62 22.19 5.04
C VAL A 121 8.71 23.06 4.20
N ARG A 122 8.89 24.38 4.20
CA ARG A 122 8.10 25.29 3.38
C ARG A 122 8.32 25.05 1.88
N GLU A 123 9.55 24.83 1.46
CA GLU A 123 9.90 24.52 0.08
C GLU A 123 9.19 23.24 -0.38
N TYR A 124 9.25 22.18 0.39
CA TYR A 124 8.61 20.91 0.06
C TYR A 124 7.08 20.99 0.08
N THR A 125 6.49 21.59 1.11
CA THR A 125 5.01 21.72 1.17
C THR A 125 4.45 22.49 -0.03
N MET A 126 5.17 23.48 -0.56
CA MET A 126 4.78 24.22 -1.77
C MET A 126 4.86 23.39 -3.06
N THR A 127 5.51 22.25 -3.06
CA THR A 127 5.57 21.34 -4.23
C THR A 127 4.45 20.32 -4.27
N TYR A 128 3.80 20.06 -3.13
CA TYR A 128 2.73 19.07 -2.98
C TYR A 128 1.36 19.72 -2.80
N THR A 129 0.33 19.04 -3.29
CA THR A 129 -1.07 19.37 -2.97
C THR A 129 -1.42 18.88 -1.55
N ALA A 130 -2.50 19.39 -0.99
CA ALA A 130 -2.97 18.96 0.33
C ALA A 130 -3.26 17.45 0.41
N VAL A 131 -3.75 16.85 -0.68
CA VAL A 131 -4.02 15.41 -0.80
C VAL A 131 -2.73 14.59 -0.82
N GLU A 132 -1.73 15.04 -1.60
CA GLU A 132 -0.43 14.39 -1.72
C GLU A 132 0.34 14.42 -0.38
N LEU A 133 0.23 15.52 0.39
CA LEU A 133 0.83 15.63 1.71
C LEU A 133 0.33 14.55 2.68
N LEU A 134 -0.93 14.12 2.56
CA LEU A 134 -1.47 13.02 3.37
C LEU A 134 -1.05 11.65 2.86
N GLY A 135 -1.02 11.47 1.52
CA GLY A 135 -0.77 10.18 0.89
C GLY A 135 0.70 9.79 0.78
N GLU A 136 1.59 10.79 0.64
CA GLU A 136 3.03 10.57 0.37
C GLU A 136 3.93 10.96 1.55
N ARG A 137 3.41 10.86 2.76
CA ARG A 137 4.08 11.27 3.99
C ARG A 137 5.50 10.72 4.13
N GLU A 138 5.71 9.42 3.94
CA GLU A 138 7.01 8.77 4.04
C GLU A 138 8.02 9.32 3.02
N THR A 139 7.57 9.59 1.80
CA THR A 139 8.40 10.19 0.75
C THR A 139 8.82 11.60 1.12
N ILE A 140 7.89 12.37 1.69
CA ILE A 140 8.12 13.76 2.11
C ILE A 140 9.07 13.80 3.30
N GLU A 141 8.87 12.97 4.31
CA GLU A 141 9.78 12.81 5.46
C GLU A 141 11.21 12.55 5.00
N LYS A 142 11.40 11.57 4.12
CA LYS A 142 12.71 11.22 3.58
C LYS A 142 13.35 12.35 2.79
N ASN A 143 12.59 13.04 1.94
CA ASN A 143 13.10 14.15 1.16
C ASN A 143 13.53 15.33 2.04
N ILE A 144 12.74 15.64 3.08
CA ILE A 144 13.09 16.68 4.08
C ILE A 144 14.33 16.24 4.85
N GLU A 145 14.41 14.98 5.28
CA GLU A 145 15.56 14.42 5.98
C GLU A 145 16.85 14.56 5.17
N ASP A 146 16.83 14.13 3.91
CA ASP A 146 18.00 14.18 3.01
C ASP A 146 18.47 15.61 2.78
N LYS A 147 17.57 16.54 2.52
CA LYS A 147 17.88 17.96 2.33
C LYS A 147 18.40 18.62 3.60
N LEU A 148 17.77 18.31 4.72
CA LEU A 148 18.20 18.87 5.99
C LEU A 148 19.57 18.30 6.40
N ARG A 149 19.84 17.02 6.16
CA ARG A 149 21.12 16.38 6.35
C ARG A 149 22.21 17.09 5.51
N GLU A 150 21.94 17.37 4.25
CA GLU A 150 22.84 18.10 3.38
C GLU A 150 23.13 19.52 3.92
N ALA A 151 22.09 20.23 4.37
CA ALA A 151 22.20 21.61 4.84
C ALA A 151 22.95 21.74 6.17
N ILE A 152 22.78 20.82 7.13
CA ILE A 152 23.36 20.96 8.50
C ILE A 152 24.66 20.19 8.70
N SER A 153 24.97 19.18 7.87
CA SER A 153 26.18 18.37 7.96
C SER A 153 27.48 19.19 7.91
N PRO A 154 27.62 20.25 7.11
CA PRO A 154 28.82 21.10 7.08
C PRO A 154 29.13 21.76 8.43
N TYR A 155 28.12 22.00 9.23
CA TYR A 155 28.28 22.58 10.58
C TYR A 155 28.63 21.54 11.65
N GLY A 156 28.73 20.25 11.29
CA GLY A 156 29.03 19.19 12.22
C GLY A 156 27.81 18.69 13.02
N ILE A 157 26.63 19.02 12.57
CA ILE A 157 25.37 18.50 13.11
C ILE A 157 24.95 17.30 12.25
N VAL A 158 24.58 16.21 12.90
CA VAL A 158 24.12 14.97 12.25
C VAL A 158 22.62 14.87 12.40
N MET A 159 21.93 14.67 11.29
CA MET A 159 20.51 14.36 11.27
C MET A 159 20.32 12.87 11.53
N ASP A 160 19.50 12.56 12.51
CA ASP A 160 19.14 11.18 12.85
C ASP A 160 17.82 10.78 12.20
N ASP A 161 16.77 11.63 12.36
CA ASP A 161 15.44 11.32 11.82
C ASP A 161 14.57 12.58 11.70
N VAL A 162 13.57 12.53 10.81
CA VAL A 162 12.51 13.55 10.66
C VAL A 162 11.16 12.86 10.74
N LEU A 163 10.33 13.28 11.66
CA LEU A 163 9.01 12.70 11.93
C LEU A 163 7.93 13.76 11.73
N VAL A 164 7.04 13.54 10.80
CA VAL A 164 5.80 14.33 10.68
C VAL A 164 4.75 13.71 11.60
N LYS A 165 4.43 14.36 12.70
CA LYS A 165 3.50 13.83 13.73
C LYS A 165 2.06 13.94 13.26
N ASP A 166 1.65 15.13 12.84
CA ASP A 166 0.28 15.42 12.45
C ASP A 166 0.22 16.45 11.33
N ILE A 167 -0.80 16.31 10.48
CA ILE A 167 -1.12 17.23 9.39
C ILE A 167 -2.58 17.62 9.54
N ASP A 168 -2.83 18.81 10.09
CA ASP A 168 -4.17 19.34 10.33
C ASP A 168 -4.57 20.27 9.18
N MET A 169 -5.69 19.94 8.53
CA MET A 169 -6.20 20.67 7.38
C MET A 169 -7.46 21.45 7.72
N PRO A 170 -7.70 22.58 7.06
CA PRO A 170 -8.97 23.30 7.18
C PRO A 170 -10.15 22.38 6.82
N ALA A 171 -11.23 22.44 7.63
CA ALA A 171 -12.39 21.56 7.46
C ALA A 171 -13.01 21.61 6.06
N GLN A 172 -12.94 22.75 5.38
CA GLN A 172 -13.43 22.91 4.01
C GLN A 172 -12.63 22.08 3.00
N VAL A 173 -11.31 21.99 3.20
CA VAL A 173 -10.40 21.20 2.34
C VAL A 173 -10.64 19.71 2.56
N LEU A 174 -10.75 19.30 3.83
CA LEU A 174 -11.06 17.92 4.19
C LEU A 174 -12.39 17.47 3.58
N ALA A 175 -13.44 18.28 3.68
CA ALA A 175 -14.74 18.00 3.07
C ALA A 175 -14.66 17.88 1.54
N ALA A 176 -13.85 18.72 0.87
CA ALA A 176 -13.63 18.63 -0.58
C ALA A 176 -12.87 17.35 -1.00
N ILE A 177 -11.88 16.96 -0.21
CA ILE A 177 -11.12 15.71 -0.41
C ILE A 177 -12.05 14.50 -0.25
N GLU A 178 -12.85 14.47 0.81
CA GLU A 178 -13.84 13.41 1.07
C GLU A 178 -14.88 13.32 -0.05
N ALA A 179 -15.41 14.46 -0.52
CA ALA A 179 -16.36 14.52 -1.61
C ALA A 179 -15.74 13.98 -2.92
N LYS A 180 -14.49 14.34 -3.22
CA LYS A 180 -13.76 13.85 -4.39
C LYS A 180 -13.51 12.34 -4.28
N ALA A 181 -13.02 11.87 -3.15
CA ALA A 181 -12.78 10.44 -2.93
C ALA A 181 -14.06 9.61 -3.08
N LYS A 182 -15.19 10.11 -2.57
CA LYS A 182 -16.51 9.49 -2.74
C LYS A 182 -16.96 9.48 -4.19
N ALA A 183 -16.76 10.57 -4.93
CA ALA A 183 -17.09 10.65 -6.36
C ALA A 183 -16.24 9.66 -7.19
N ASP A 184 -14.94 9.56 -6.91
CA ASP A 184 -14.03 8.61 -7.57
C ASP A 184 -14.41 7.16 -7.26
N GLN A 185 -14.83 6.88 -6.03
CA GLN A 185 -15.32 5.55 -5.65
C GLN A 185 -16.60 5.17 -6.39
N VAL A 186 -17.57 6.09 -6.48
CA VAL A 186 -18.81 5.89 -7.24
C VAL A 186 -18.50 5.68 -8.73
N ALA A 187 -17.60 6.48 -9.32
CA ALA A 187 -17.18 6.31 -10.71
C ALA A 187 -16.55 4.93 -10.97
N LYS A 188 -15.68 4.46 -10.06
CA LYS A 188 -15.10 3.11 -10.13
C LYS A 188 -16.17 2.01 -10.04
N GLN A 189 -17.12 2.13 -9.11
CA GLN A 189 -18.24 1.19 -8.98
C GLN A 189 -19.07 1.14 -10.25
N THR A 190 -19.45 2.31 -10.80
CA THR A 190 -20.22 2.39 -12.05
C THR A 190 -19.47 1.73 -13.22
N THR A 191 -18.15 1.93 -13.30
CA THR A 191 -17.33 1.30 -14.35
C THR A 191 -17.33 -0.22 -14.22
N LEU A 192 -17.16 -0.74 -12.99
CA LEU A 192 -17.21 -2.19 -12.71
C LEU A 192 -18.60 -2.78 -13.02
N GLU A 193 -19.67 -2.08 -12.65
CA GLU A 193 -21.05 -2.50 -12.97
C GLU A 193 -21.29 -2.58 -14.48
N LEU A 194 -20.82 -1.56 -15.22
CA LEU A 194 -20.90 -1.56 -16.68
C LEU A 194 -20.09 -2.70 -17.33
N GLN A 195 -18.90 -2.99 -16.81
CA GLN A 195 -18.09 -4.12 -17.25
C GLN A 195 -18.81 -5.44 -16.99
N THR A 196 -19.28 -5.65 -15.77
CA THR A 196 -20.02 -6.86 -15.40
C THR A 196 -21.30 -7.04 -16.24
N LYS A 197 -22.00 -5.94 -16.52
CA LYS A 197 -23.18 -5.97 -17.39
C LYS A 197 -22.83 -6.38 -18.82
N ARG A 198 -21.77 -5.82 -19.40
CA ARG A 198 -21.28 -6.21 -20.74
C ARG A 198 -20.85 -7.67 -20.80
N GLU A 199 -20.16 -8.15 -19.77
CA GLU A 199 -19.75 -9.56 -19.69
C GLU A 199 -20.96 -10.49 -19.64
N ARG A 200 -22.01 -10.14 -18.87
CA ARG A 200 -23.27 -10.91 -18.84
C ARG A 200 -23.99 -10.89 -20.19
N GLU A 201 -24.11 -9.72 -20.82
CA GLU A 201 -24.72 -9.61 -22.15
C GLU A 201 -23.97 -10.44 -23.20
N ASN A 202 -22.64 -10.42 -23.19
CA ASN A 202 -21.81 -11.24 -24.08
C ASN A 202 -22.01 -12.75 -23.80
N PHE A 203 -22.04 -13.13 -22.51
CA PHE A 203 -22.30 -14.52 -22.13
C PHE A 203 -23.68 -14.99 -22.57
N ASP A 204 -24.72 -14.16 -22.42
CA ASP A 204 -26.08 -14.47 -22.87
C ASP A 204 -26.16 -14.61 -24.41
N LEU A 205 -25.47 -13.75 -25.15
CA LEU A 205 -25.37 -13.84 -26.60
C LEU A 205 -24.67 -15.15 -27.03
N GLU A 206 -23.53 -15.46 -26.41
CA GLU A 206 -22.81 -16.71 -26.71
C GLU A 206 -23.61 -17.97 -26.38
N SER A 207 -24.38 -17.93 -25.28
CA SER A 207 -25.25 -19.02 -24.87
C SER A 207 -26.37 -19.23 -25.87
N ARG A 208 -27.02 -18.15 -26.35
CA ARG A 208 -28.04 -18.20 -27.40
C ARG A 208 -27.50 -18.71 -28.74
N GLU A 209 -26.30 -18.29 -29.12
CA GLU A 209 -25.65 -18.83 -30.32
C GLU A 209 -25.36 -20.33 -30.20
N LYS A 210 -24.91 -20.80 -29.03
CA LYS A 210 -24.70 -22.24 -28.78
C LYS A 210 -26.01 -23.02 -28.85
N GLU A 211 -27.08 -22.51 -28.26
CA GLU A 211 -28.40 -23.13 -28.32
C GLU A 211 -28.95 -23.20 -29.77
N LEU A 212 -28.78 -22.11 -30.53
CA LEU A 212 -29.18 -22.08 -31.93
C LEU A 212 -28.40 -23.08 -32.79
N LYS A 213 -27.08 -23.15 -32.61
CA LYS A 213 -26.24 -24.16 -33.28
C LYS A 213 -26.65 -25.57 -32.91
N PHE A 214 -26.88 -25.84 -31.63
CA PHE A 214 -27.38 -27.16 -31.20
C PHE A 214 -28.72 -27.51 -31.80
N ALA A 215 -29.68 -26.58 -31.86
CA ALA A 215 -30.98 -26.78 -32.51
C ALA A 215 -30.84 -27.07 -34.00
N LEU A 216 -30.00 -26.35 -34.74
CA LEU A 216 -29.70 -26.58 -36.15
C LEU A 216 -29.03 -27.93 -36.39
N ASP A 217 -28.06 -28.31 -35.58
CA ASP A 217 -27.38 -29.60 -35.68
C ASP A 217 -28.36 -30.77 -35.38
N LYS A 218 -29.23 -30.61 -34.40
CA LYS A 218 -30.30 -31.57 -34.13
C LYS A 218 -31.23 -31.74 -35.32
N GLN A 219 -31.73 -30.62 -35.87
CA GLN A 219 -32.61 -30.66 -37.06
C GLN A 219 -31.91 -31.32 -38.26
N ARG A 220 -30.62 -31.05 -38.47
CA ARG A 220 -29.82 -31.66 -39.53
C ARG A 220 -29.66 -33.17 -39.33
N ASN A 221 -29.38 -33.58 -38.08
CA ASN A 221 -29.28 -35.00 -37.75
C ASN A 221 -30.62 -35.73 -37.90
N ASP A 222 -31.72 -35.13 -37.46
CA ASP A 222 -33.07 -35.69 -37.65
C ASP A 222 -33.39 -35.83 -39.12
N SER A 223 -33.07 -34.85 -39.98
CA SER A 223 -33.24 -34.93 -41.43
C SER A 223 -32.37 -36.03 -42.05
N LEU A 224 -31.11 -36.18 -41.60
CA LEU A 224 -30.24 -37.27 -42.06
C LEU A 224 -30.78 -38.64 -41.64
N MET A 225 -31.27 -38.78 -40.41
CA MET A 225 -31.89 -40.03 -39.94
C MET A 225 -33.12 -40.40 -40.78
N MET A 226 -34.02 -39.44 -41.08
CA MET A 226 -35.16 -39.67 -41.99
C MET A 226 -34.73 -40.10 -43.40
N GLN A 227 -33.65 -39.50 -43.95
CA GLN A 227 -33.13 -39.91 -45.26
C GLN A 227 -32.55 -41.34 -45.24
N ILE A 228 -31.79 -41.68 -44.16
CA ILE A 228 -31.23 -43.02 -43.97
C ILE A 228 -32.39 -44.05 -43.87
N GLU A 229 -33.41 -43.73 -43.09
CA GLU A 229 -34.59 -44.59 -42.92
C GLU A 229 -35.37 -44.77 -44.23
N ALA A 230 -35.62 -43.67 -44.93
CA ALA A 230 -36.30 -43.72 -46.25
C ALA A 230 -35.49 -44.54 -47.28
N ASN A 231 -34.15 -44.39 -47.28
CA ASN A 231 -33.25 -45.18 -48.12
C ASN A 231 -33.22 -46.67 -47.72
N ALA A 232 -33.27 -46.96 -46.44
CA ALA A 232 -33.32 -48.33 -45.89
C ALA A 232 -34.64 -48.99 -46.31
N ILE A 233 -35.80 -48.30 -46.17
CA ILE A 233 -37.09 -48.78 -46.60
C ILE A 233 -37.09 -49.01 -48.10
N ARG A 234 -36.56 -48.09 -48.90
CA ARG A 234 -36.47 -48.23 -50.35
C ARG A 234 -35.63 -49.48 -50.78
N ARG A 235 -34.49 -49.68 -50.16
CA ARG A 235 -33.62 -50.86 -50.37
C ARG A 235 -34.32 -52.14 -49.93
N TYR A 236 -35.03 -52.11 -48.81
CA TYR A 236 -35.86 -53.25 -48.39
C TYR A 236 -36.92 -53.60 -49.41
N GLN A 237 -37.69 -52.61 -49.90
CA GLN A 237 -38.74 -52.80 -50.90
C GLN A 237 -38.18 -53.33 -52.25
N THR A 238 -37.04 -52.81 -52.71
CA THR A 238 -36.40 -53.27 -53.97
C THR A 238 -35.78 -54.65 -53.87
N THR A 239 -35.25 -55.04 -52.68
CA THR A 239 -34.62 -56.32 -52.50
C THR A 239 -35.59 -57.42 -52.13
N ILE A 240 -36.65 -57.16 -51.40
CA ILE A 240 -37.59 -58.14 -50.90
C ILE A 240 -38.94 -58.12 -51.71
N GLY A 241 -39.28 -56.96 -52.29
CA GLY A 241 -40.56 -56.80 -53.03
C GLY A 241 -40.76 -57.88 -54.11
N PRO A 242 -39.76 -58.20 -54.96
CA PRO A 242 -39.88 -59.23 -55.97
C PRO A 242 -40.07 -60.66 -55.39
N SER A 243 -39.64 -60.87 -54.15
CA SER A 243 -39.69 -62.21 -53.49
C SER A 243 -40.86 -62.36 -52.53
N LEU A 244 -41.68 -61.30 -52.35
CA LEU A 244 -42.93 -61.33 -51.55
C LEU A 244 -44.07 -62.00 -52.31
N THR A 245 -44.17 -63.28 -52.14
CA THR A 245 -45.31 -64.02 -52.57
C THR A 245 -46.44 -63.94 -51.54
N ASP A 246 -47.76 -63.97 -52.05
CA ASP A 246 -48.98 -63.99 -51.17
C ASP A 246 -48.88 -65.01 -50.00
N ARG A 247 -48.19 -66.13 -50.29
CA ARG A 247 -47.96 -67.18 -49.29
C ARG A 247 -47.02 -66.74 -48.14
N LEU A 248 -46.01 -65.95 -48.44
CA LEU A 248 -45.05 -65.45 -47.45
C LEU A 248 -45.67 -64.33 -46.60
N LEU A 249 -46.55 -63.50 -47.20
CA LEU A 249 -47.30 -62.46 -46.47
C LEU A 249 -48.30 -63.07 -45.52
N LYS A 250 -48.96 -64.13 -45.89
CA LYS A 250 -49.86 -64.88 -45.02
C LYS A 250 -49.11 -65.58 -43.87
N TYR A 251 -47.91 -66.13 -44.15
CA TYR A 251 -47.10 -66.74 -43.13
C TYR A 251 -46.61 -65.71 -42.09
N LYS A 252 -46.14 -64.59 -42.55
CA LYS A 252 -45.71 -63.48 -41.69
C LYS A 252 -46.85 -62.84 -40.90
N SER A 253 -48.06 -62.76 -41.48
CA SER A 253 -49.22 -62.26 -40.71
C SER A 253 -49.60 -63.20 -39.58
N ILE A 254 -49.48 -64.54 -39.78
CA ILE A 254 -49.70 -65.54 -38.73
C ILE A 254 -48.61 -65.44 -37.63
N GLU A 255 -47.35 -65.22 -38.00
CA GLU A 255 -46.24 -65.09 -37.06
C GLU A 255 -46.43 -63.85 -36.18
N VAL A 256 -46.73 -62.67 -36.75
CA VAL A 256 -47.04 -61.44 -36.03
C VAL A 256 -48.24 -61.59 -35.12
N THR A 257 -49.32 -62.32 -35.62
CA THR A 257 -50.49 -62.60 -34.81
C THR A 257 -50.14 -63.48 -33.61
N LYS A 258 -49.26 -64.45 -33.80
CA LYS A 258 -48.75 -65.32 -32.69
C LYS A 258 -47.95 -64.57 -31.61
N GLU A 259 -47.12 -63.62 -32.06
CA GLU A 259 -46.40 -62.77 -31.15
C GLU A 259 -47.31 -61.80 -30.38
N LEU A 260 -48.30 -61.24 -31.04
CA LEU A 260 -49.30 -60.40 -30.40
C LEU A 260 -50.15 -61.16 -29.37
N VAL A 261 -50.50 -62.42 -29.64
CA VAL A 261 -51.23 -63.28 -28.72
C VAL A 261 -50.42 -63.66 -27.49
N SER A 262 -49.07 -63.75 -27.61
CA SER A 262 -48.19 -64.05 -26.52
C SER A 262 -47.79 -62.81 -25.65
N SER A 263 -48.20 -61.59 -26.08
CA SER A 263 -47.90 -60.36 -25.31
C SER A 263 -48.92 -60.19 -24.15
N PRO A 264 -48.47 -60.04 -22.88
CA PRO A 264 -49.37 -59.97 -21.73
C PRO A 264 -50.29 -58.75 -21.69
N ASN A 265 -50.06 -57.75 -22.56
CA ASN A 265 -50.78 -56.46 -22.60
C ASN A 265 -51.61 -56.25 -23.85
N ALA A 266 -51.82 -57.23 -24.75
CA ALA A 266 -52.50 -57.05 -25.95
C ALA A 266 -53.96 -57.57 -25.84
N LYS A 267 -54.96 -56.67 -26.00
CA LYS A 267 -56.38 -57.03 -26.21
C LYS A 267 -56.64 -57.17 -27.74
N ILE A 268 -56.79 -58.35 -28.19
CA ILE A 268 -57.08 -58.64 -29.60
C ILE A 268 -58.59 -58.87 -29.77
N ILE A 269 -59.21 -58.06 -30.60
CA ILE A 269 -60.61 -58.26 -31.01
C ILE A 269 -60.57 -58.75 -32.45
N ILE A 270 -61.00 -60.01 -32.71
CA ILE A 270 -61.10 -60.59 -34.04
C ILE A 270 -62.52 -60.42 -34.49
N THR A 271 -62.75 -59.62 -35.51
CA THR A 271 -64.03 -59.51 -36.22
C THR A 271 -63.84 -59.97 -37.67
N ASP A 272 -64.60 -60.96 -38.14
CA ASP A 272 -64.76 -61.45 -39.54
C ASP A 272 -63.49 -61.56 -40.41
N GLY A 273 -62.37 -61.81 -39.85
CA GLY A 273 -61.12 -62.14 -40.60
C GLY A 273 -60.55 -61.04 -41.52
N LYS A 274 -61.07 -59.81 -41.48
CA LYS A 274 -60.60 -58.75 -42.35
C LYS A 274 -59.97 -57.49 -41.71
N THR A 275 -60.14 -57.30 -40.40
CA THR A 275 -59.55 -56.08 -39.79
C THR A 275 -59.14 -56.41 -38.37
N MET A 276 -57.83 -56.20 -38.04
CA MET A 276 -57.33 -56.19 -36.67
C MET A 276 -57.30 -54.78 -36.16
N MET A 277 -57.99 -54.49 -35.07
CA MET A 277 -57.76 -53.26 -34.30
C MET A 277 -57.11 -53.60 -32.97
N VAL A 278 -55.96 -53.03 -32.71
CA VAL A 278 -55.30 -53.07 -31.43
C VAL A 278 -55.62 -51.77 -30.72
N ASN A 279 -56.46 -51.84 -29.69
CA ASN A 279 -56.69 -50.70 -28.82
C ASN A 279 -55.83 -50.82 -27.54
N ASN A 280 -54.91 -49.96 -27.43
CA ASN A 280 -54.13 -49.81 -26.17
C ASN A 280 -54.89 -48.80 -25.30
N VAL A 281 -55.66 -49.30 -24.37
CA VAL A 281 -56.20 -48.46 -23.28
C VAL A 281 -55.26 -48.51 -22.15
N SER A 282 -54.39 -47.48 -22.04
CA SER A 282 -53.64 -47.19 -20.81
C SER A 282 -54.59 -46.42 -19.90
N ASP A 283 -55.18 -47.06 -18.94
CA ASP A 283 -55.72 -46.45 -17.74
C ASP A 283 -54.68 -46.44 -16.66
N LYS A 284 -54.39 -45.23 -16.24
CA LYS A 284 -53.75 -44.63 -15.06
C LYS A 284 -52.35 -44.03 -15.28
#